data_e9fedd2dec1256607b7c2986c6d32540
#
_entry.id   e9fedd2dec1256607b7c2986c6d32540
#
_cell.length_a   1.000
_cell.length_b   1.000
_cell.length_c   1.000
_cell.angle_alpha   90.00
_cell.angle_beta   90.00
_cell.angle_gamma   90.00
#
_symmetry.space_group_name_H-M   'P 1'
#
loop_
_entity.id
_entity.type
_entity.pdbx_description
1 polymer ?
#
loop_
_entity_poly.entity_id
_entity_poly.type
_entity_poly.pdbx_seq_one_letter_code
_entity_poly.pdbx_strand_id
1 'polypeptide(L)'
;VSLTGLAQRMGKTSFQRLVLGLVFGSLLVGCSSSPSSGARVVDRNNAAPQKPTVTTGQYVVRKGDTMFSIAFRYGWDYKALAARNNIPVPYTIHPGQTIRFDGRTGSTPTTVVTNTGSSPSSSSKTTIITRPAGTASPAPSSKPAAAPLPPAGPAPTGWGWPSNGVLIGKFSSNGSLNKGIDIAGDLGQPVLAASDGTVVYAGSGLRGYGELVIIKHSDTYVSAYGHNRRLLVREGQQVKVGQTIAEMGSTGTDRVKLHFEIRRQGKPVDPLQFLPRR
;
A
#
# COMPACT_ATOMS: atom_id res chain seq x y z
N VAL A 1 -63.26 -15.16 -49.25
CA VAL A 1 -63.82 -13.97 -48.65
C VAL A 1 -62.65 -13.14 -48.12
N SER A 2 -62.30 -12.05 -48.83
CA SER A 2 -61.09 -11.27 -48.67
C SER A 2 -61.21 -10.35 -47.46
N LEU A 3 -60.15 -10.36 -46.61
CA LEU A 3 -60.00 -9.53 -45.38
C LEU A 3 -60.05 -8.02 -45.62
N THR A 4 -60.04 -7.61 -46.86
CA THR A 4 -60.07 -6.21 -47.28
C THR A 4 -61.47 -5.56 -47.21
N GLY A 5 -62.54 -6.35 -47.10
CA GLY A 5 -63.91 -5.85 -47.03
C GLY A 5 -64.38 -5.43 -45.62
N LEU A 6 -63.72 -5.87 -44.57
CA LEU A 6 -64.17 -5.59 -43.21
C LEU A 6 -63.57 -4.26 -42.62
N ALA A 7 -62.51 -3.81 -43.18
CA ALA A 7 -61.87 -2.56 -42.73
C ALA A 7 -62.56 -1.25 -43.19
N GLN A 8 -63.45 -1.36 -44.18
CA GLN A 8 -64.11 -0.20 -44.77
C GLN A 8 -65.46 0.15 -44.12
N ARG A 9 -65.93 -0.67 -43.20
CA ARG A 9 -67.21 -0.47 -42.48
C ARG A 9 -67.09 0.05 -41.05
N MET A 10 -65.90 0.06 -40.52
CA MET A 10 -65.70 0.63 -39.18
C MET A 10 -65.06 2.02 -39.33
N GLY A 11 -65.79 3.05 -38.92
CA GLY A 11 -65.33 4.40 -38.96
C GLY A 11 -64.01 4.55 -38.16
N LYS A 12 -63.10 5.38 -38.65
CA LYS A 12 -61.77 5.64 -38.09
C LYS A 12 -61.75 5.88 -36.58
N THR A 13 -62.85 6.40 -36.01
CA THR A 13 -63.02 6.66 -34.57
C THR A 13 -63.17 5.41 -33.71
N SER A 14 -63.78 4.35 -34.23
CA SER A 14 -63.98 3.09 -33.49
C SER A 14 -62.70 2.26 -33.45
N PHE A 15 -61.92 2.26 -34.54
CA PHE A 15 -60.65 1.57 -34.62
C PHE A 15 -59.59 2.25 -33.67
N GLN A 16 -59.60 3.56 -33.60
CA GLN A 16 -58.68 4.32 -32.70
C GLN A 16 -59.00 4.09 -31.21
N ARG A 17 -60.28 3.92 -30.86
CA ARG A 17 -60.70 3.60 -29.48
C ARG A 17 -60.39 2.16 -29.12
N LEU A 18 -60.42 1.21 -30.06
CA LEU A 18 -60.05 -0.18 -29.80
C LEU A 18 -58.54 -0.34 -29.58
N VAL A 19 -57.71 0.37 -30.39
CA VAL A 19 -56.25 0.36 -30.24
C VAL A 19 -55.83 1.07 -28.96
N LEU A 20 -56.52 2.17 -28.60
CA LEU A 20 -56.20 2.89 -27.34
C LEU A 20 -56.58 2.10 -26.10
N GLY A 21 -57.65 1.30 -26.17
CA GLY A 21 -58.07 0.38 -25.08
C GLY A 21 -57.12 -0.79 -24.87
N LEU A 22 -56.52 -1.32 -25.94
CA LEU A 22 -55.53 -2.40 -25.89
C LEU A 22 -54.18 -1.96 -25.37
N VAL A 23 -53.77 -0.69 -25.62
CA VAL A 23 -52.52 -0.12 -25.11
C VAL A 23 -52.65 0.23 -23.64
N PHE A 24 -53.83 0.61 -23.14
CA PHE A 24 -54.04 0.95 -21.73
C PHE A 24 -54.25 -0.27 -20.83
N GLY A 25 -54.66 -1.41 -21.40
CA GLY A 25 -54.90 -2.66 -20.65
C GLY A 25 -53.64 -3.43 -20.27
N SER A 26 -52.47 -3.13 -20.91
CA SER A 26 -51.23 -3.88 -20.68
C SER A 26 -50.29 -3.25 -19.61
N LEU A 27 -50.71 -2.17 -18.94
CA LEU A 27 -49.88 -1.42 -17.97
C LEU A 27 -50.25 -1.73 -16.52
N LEU A 28 -51.07 -2.77 -16.24
CA LEU A 28 -51.45 -3.15 -14.87
C LEU A 28 -50.93 -4.54 -14.47
N VAL A 29 -49.73 -4.94 -14.95
CA VAL A 29 -49.00 -6.04 -14.33
C VAL A 29 -48.18 -5.48 -13.18
N GLY A 30 -48.64 -5.79 -11.97
CA GLY A 30 -48.19 -5.24 -10.73
C GLY A 30 -46.71 -5.33 -10.48
N CYS A 31 -46.13 -4.23 -10.07
CA CYS A 31 -44.95 -4.21 -9.25
C CYS A 31 -45.29 -4.78 -7.88
N SER A 32 -44.99 -6.06 -7.68
CA SER A 32 -44.81 -6.61 -6.35
C SER A 32 -43.58 -5.90 -5.75
N SER A 33 -43.84 -4.88 -4.95
CA SER A 33 -42.82 -4.24 -4.13
C SER A 33 -42.39 -5.22 -3.04
N SER A 34 -41.27 -5.91 -3.30
CA SER A 34 -40.52 -6.53 -2.20
C SER A 34 -40.19 -5.43 -1.20
N PRO A 35 -40.30 -5.67 0.12
CA PRO A 35 -39.90 -4.68 1.09
C PRO A 35 -38.41 -4.38 0.86
N SER A 36 -38.10 -3.15 0.49
CA SER A 36 -36.72 -2.65 0.42
C SER A 36 -36.12 -2.83 1.81
N SER A 37 -35.25 -3.82 1.94
CA SER A 37 -34.30 -3.84 3.02
C SER A 37 -33.59 -2.49 2.99
N GLY A 38 -33.88 -1.66 3.98
CA GLY A 38 -33.36 -0.31 4.09
C GLY A 38 -31.87 -0.30 3.82
N ALA A 39 -31.45 0.58 2.94
CA ALA A 39 -30.04 0.78 2.66
C ALA A 39 -29.34 0.99 4.00
N ARG A 40 -28.55 0.00 4.42
CA ARG A 40 -27.70 0.11 5.61
C ARG A 40 -26.72 1.25 5.33
N VAL A 41 -26.97 2.39 5.94
CA VAL A 41 -25.98 3.47 6.00
C VAL A 41 -24.81 2.92 6.80
N VAL A 42 -23.80 2.43 6.09
CA VAL A 42 -22.54 2.06 6.70
C VAL A 42 -21.84 3.37 7.04
N ASP A 43 -21.84 3.69 8.30
CA ASP A 43 -21.08 4.83 8.83
C ASP A 43 -19.58 4.60 8.51
N ARG A 44 -19.07 5.31 7.52
CA ARG A 44 -17.68 5.18 7.03
C ARG A 44 -16.64 5.56 8.08
N ASN A 45 -17.05 6.23 9.14
CA ASN A 45 -16.15 6.62 10.24
C ASN A 45 -15.91 5.46 11.24
N ASN A 46 -16.74 4.42 11.21
CA ASN A 46 -16.61 3.22 12.06
C ASN A 46 -16.21 1.99 11.26
N ALA A 47 -15.36 2.15 10.23
CA ALA A 47 -14.78 1.00 9.55
C ALA A 47 -14.02 0.14 10.56
N ALA A 48 -14.53 -1.07 10.80
CA ALA A 48 -13.83 -2.07 11.60
C ALA A 48 -12.38 -2.16 11.13
N PRO A 49 -11.40 -2.35 12.04
CA PRO A 49 -10.00 -2.38 11.69
C PRO A 49 -9.79 -3.40 10.56
N GLN A 50 -9.42 -2.91 9.38
CA GLN A 50 -9.16 -3.78 8.24
C GLN A 50 -8.03 -4.73 8.60
N LYS A 51 -8.24 -6.04 8.41
CA LYS A 51 -7.21 -7.05 8.68
C LYS A 51 -6.00 -6.78 7.77
N PRO A 52 -4.76 -7.02 8.25
CA PRO A 52 -3.58 -6.96 7.40
C PRO A 52 -3.77 -7.81 6.14
N THR A 53 -3.19 -7.38 5.03
CA THR A 53 -3.30 -8.09 3.75
C THR A 53 -2.71 -9.50 3.82
N VAL A 54 -1.70 -9.71 4.66
CA VAL A 54 -1.08 -11.01 4.91
C VAL A 54 -1.09 -11.27 6.41
N THR A 55 -1.78 -12.31 6.83
CA THR A 55 -1.91 -12.69 8.26
C THR A 55 -1.18 -13.96 8.62
N THR A 56 -0.66 -14.69 7.63
CA THR A 56 0.02 -15.99 7.80
C THR A 56 1.29 -16.04 6.97
N GLY A 57 2.22 -16.91 7.36
CA GLY A 57 3.47 -17.12 6.67
C GLY A 57 4.64 -16.31 7.22
N GLN A 58 5.71 -16.31 6.48
CA GLN A 58 6.96 -15.67 6.87
C GLN A 58 7.66 -15.03 5.67
N TYR A 59 8.53 -14.05 5.95
CA TYR A 59 9.34 -13.37 4.96
C TYR A 59 10.81 -13.40 5.39
N VAL A 60 11.71 -13.76 4.48
CA VAL A 60 13.15 -13.69 4.71
C VAL A 60 13.66 -12.32 4.27
N VAL A 61 14.24 -11.59 5.22
CA VAL A 61 14.79 -10.24 5.01
C VAL A 61 15.88 -10.26 3.95
N ARG A 62 15.82 -9.35 3.01
CA ARG A 62 16.80 -9.16 1.94
C ARG A 62 17.64 -7.92 2.19
N LYS A 63 18.79 -7.84 1.52
CA LYS A 63 19.64 -6.64 1.57
C LYS A 63 18.85 -5.40 1.11
N GLY A 64 18.83 -4.36 1.93
CA GLY A 64 18.08 -3.12 1.67
C GLY A 64 16.65 -3.10 2.19
N ASP A 65 16.15 -4.22 2.76
CA ASP A 65 14.88 -4.20 3.48
C ASP A 65 15.03 -3.49 4.82
N THR A 66 13.99 -2.77 5.20
CA THR A 66 13.78 -2.25 6.55
C THR A 66 12.53 -2.87 7.15
N MET A 67 12.40 -2.88 8.48
CA MET A 67 11.15 -3.32 9.13
C MET A 67 9.96 -2.56 8.56
N PHE A 68 10.16 -1.27 8.26
CA PHE A 68 9.13 -0.42 7.69
C PHE A 68 8.72 -0.85 6.28
N SER A 69 9.70 -1.11 5.38
CA SER A 69 9.40 -1.52 3.99
C SER A 69 8.68 -2.88 3.94
N ILE A 70 9.04 -3.81 4.83
CA ILE A 70 8.36 -5.11 4.93
C ILE A 70 6.93 -4.92 5.43
N ALA A 71 6.74 -4.18 6.52
CA ALA A 71 5.41 -3.88 7.06
C ALA A 71 4.52 -3.19 6.01
N PHE A 72 5.07 -2.19 5.32
CA PHE A 72 4.37 -1.47 4.25
C PHE A 72 3.92 -2.40 3.11
N ARG A 73 4.81 -3.29 2.64
CA ARG A 73 4.53 -4.26 1.57
C ARG A 73 3.34 -5.15 1.92
N TYR A 74 3.26 -5.61 3.16
CA TYR A 74 2.27 -6.58 3.62
C TYR A 74 1.06 -5.97 4.34
N GLY A 75 0.96 -4.64 4.41
CA GLY A 75 -0.19 -3.94 5.00
C GLY A 75 -0.22 -4.00 6.53
N TRP A 76 0.95 -4.17 7.17
CA TRP A 76 1.13 -4.16 8.61
C TRP A 76 1.51 -2.78 9.12
N ASP A 77 1.11 -2.51 10.37
CA ASP A 77 1.81 -1.51 11.18
C ASP A 77 3.19 -2.05 11.55
N TYR A 78 4.25 -1.25 11.34
CA TYR A 78 5.63 -1.71 11.52
C TYR A 78 5.96 -2.01 13.00
N LYS A 79 5.35 -1.28 13.96
CA LYS A 79 5.53 -1.55 15.40
C LYS A 79 4.85 -2.84 15.81
N ALA A 80 3.62 -3.06 15.32
CA ALA A 80 2.90 -4.29 15.59
C ALA A 80 3.62 -5.51 14.98
N LEU A 81 4.19 -5.37 13.78
CA LEU A 81 4.98 -6.43 13.16
C LEU A 81 6.30 -6.67 13.92
N ALA A 82 6.99 -5.62 14.36
CA ALA A 82 8.20 -5.72 15.16
C ALA A 82 7.96 -6.38 16.50
N ALA A 83 6.91 -5.94 17.22
CA ALA A 83 6.51 -6.53 18.51
C ALA A 83 6.18 -8.04 18.37
N ARG A 84 5.49 -8.41 17.30
CA ARG A 84 5.19 -9.82 16.98
C ARG A 84 6.43 -10.69 16.79
N ASN A 85 7.51 -10.09 16.31
CA ASN A 85 8.78 -10.75 16.04
C ASN A 85 9.83 -10.52 17.14
N ASN A 86 9.45 -9.95 18.30
CA ASN A 86 10.34 -9.60 19.39
C ASN A 86 11.53 -8.72 18.97
N ILE A 87 11.29 -7.78 18.02
CA ILE A 87 12.30 -6.87 17.53
C ILE A 87 12.16 -5.54 18.25
N PRO A 88 13.10 -5.18 19.16
CA PRO A 88 13.03 -3.94 19.93
C PRO A 88 13.36 -2.71 19.08
N VAL A 89 13.08 -1.53 19.61
CA VAL A 89 13.57 -0.27 19.08
C VAL A 89 15.12 -0.30 19.05
N PRO A 90 15.76 0.10 17.95
CA PRO A 90 15.27 0.85 16.80
C PRO A 90 14.72 -0.01 15.62
N TYR A 91 14.24 -1.22 15.85
CA TYR A 91 13.65 -2.11 14.85
C TYR A 91 14.63 -2.61 13.78
N THR A 92 15.88 -2.80 14.18
CA THR A 92 16.94 -3.27 13.28
C THR A 92 16.70 -4.72 12.87
N ILE A 93 16.79 -4.99 11.59
CA ILE A 93 16.71 -6.31 10.99
C ILE A 93 17.92 -6.58 10.11
N HIS A 94 18.23 -7.85 9.90
CA HIS A 94 19.42 -8.26 9.13
C HIS A 94 19.02 -9.16 7.96
N PRO A 95 19.74 -9.09 6.82
CA PRO A 95 19.54 -10.03 5.71
C PRO A 95 19.62 -11.49 6.19
N GLY A 96 18.65 -12.31 5.74
CA GLY A 96 18.49 -13.70 6.20
C GLY A 96 17.61 -13.87 7.43
N GLN A 97 17.31 -12.83 8.18
CA GLN A 97 16.38 -12.90 9.30
C GLN A 97 14.96 -13.21 8.80
N THR A 98 14.23 -14.03 9.55
CA THR A 98 12.84 -14.38 9.21
C THR A 98 11.86 -13.49 9.97
N ILE A 99 10.96 -12.83 9.27
CA ILE A 99 9.86 -12.05 9.82
C ILE A 99 8.57 -12.85 9.65
N ARG A 100 7.87 -13.11 10.76
CA ARG A 100 6.63 -13.89 10.80
C ARG A 100 5.40 -12.99 10.84
N PHE A 101 4.36 -13.39 10.13
CA PHE A 101 3.06 -12.73 10.10
C PHE A 101 1.99 -13.49 10.90
N ASP A 102 2.20 -14.76 11.22
CA ASP A 102 1.26 -15.60 11.95
C ASP A 102 1.20 -15.28 13.46
N GLY A 103 0.03 -15.55 14.06
CA GLY A 103 -0.33 -15.14 15.42
C GLY A 103 0.27 -15.96 16.58
N ARG A 104 1.32 -16.74 16.39
CA ARG A 104 1.97 -17.45 17.48
C ARG A 104 3.07 -16.59 18.11
N THR A 105 2.70 -15.88 19.18
CA THR A 105 3.65 -15.43 20.18
C THR A 105 4.18 -16.66 20.90
N GLY A 106 5.48 -16.93 20.74
CA GLY A 106 6.17 -17.92 21.58
C GLY A 106 6.43 -19.27 20.92
N SER A 107 7.53 -19.35 20.23
CA SER A 107 8.40 -20.50 20.26
C SER A 107 9.81 -19.94 20.34
N THR A 108 10.36 -19.97 21.52
CA THR A 108 11.79 -19.95 21.76
C THR A 108 12.45 -20.89 20.74
N PRO A 109 13.56 -20.51 20.08
CA PRO A 109 14.29 -21.47 19.27
C PRO A 109 14.70 -22.60 20.22
N THR A 110 14.02 -23.73 20.15
CA THR A 110 14.52 -24.96 20.71
C THR A 110 15.76 -25.31 19.92
N THR A 111 16.90 -25.00 20.48
CA THR A 111 18.16 -25.58 20.07
C THR A 111 17.96 -27.08 20.30
N VAL A 112 17.75 -27.82 19.24
CA VAL A 112 17.83 -29.27 19.28
C VAL A 112 19.32 -29.61 19.49
N VAL A 113 19.71 -29.77 20.72
CA VAL A 113 20.96 -30.42 21.10
C VAL A 113 20.73 -31.89 20.85
N THR A 114 21.11 -32.38 19.69
CA THR A 114 21.29 -33.82 19.46
C THR A 114 22.56 -34.23 20.20
N ASN A 115 22.36 -34.66 21.44
CA ASN A 115 23.38 -35.44 22.10
C ASN A 115 23.47 -36.80 21.40
N THR A 116 24.48 -36.97 20.58
CA THR A 116 25.01 -38.31 20.29
C THR A 116 26.45 -38.32 20.80
N GLY A 117 26.62 -38.99 21.90
CA GLY A 117 27.92 -39.18 22.53
C GLY A 117 28.83 -40.06 21.70
N SER A 118 30.08 -39.74 21.74
CA SER A 118 31.23 -40.66 21.91
C SER A 118 32.51 -39.90 21.65
N SER A 119 33.28 -39.70 22.71
CA SER A 119 34.74 -39.46 22.67
C SER A 119 35.46 -40.79 22.43
N PRO A 120 36.82 -40.87 22.22
CA PRO A 120 37.85 -39.89 22.51
C PRO A 120 39.05 -39.81 21.50
N SER A 121 39.93 -38.85 21.81
CA SER A 121 41.41 -38.92 21.70
C SER A 121 42.09 -38.74 20.33
N SER A 122 42.88 -37.74 20.12
CA SER A 122 44.33 -37.59 20.38
C SER A 122 44.93 -36.44 19.53
N SER A 123 45.64 -35.63 20.26
CA SER A 123 46.96 -35.02 20.03
C SER A 123 47.48 -34.65 18.65
N SER A 124 48.02 -33.42 18.65
CA SER A 124 49.27 -32.97 18.00
C SER A 124 49.09 -32.27 16.63
N LYS A 125 49.43 -31.05 16.47
CA LYS A 125 50.74 -30.43 16.41
C LYS A 125 50.62 -29.04 15.80
N THR A 126 51.05 -28.06 16.53
CA THR A 126 51.35 -26.72 16.09
C THR A 126 52.35 -26.74 14.92
N THR A 127 52.01 -26.08 13.82
CA THR A 127 53.02 -25.62 12.86
C THR A 127 52.68 -24.19 12.47
N ILE A 128 53.48 -23.29 13.00
CA ILE A 128 53.55 -21.87 12.61
C ILE A 128 54.26 -21.82 11.24
N ILE A 129 53.58 -21.31 10.21
CA ILE A 129 54.26 -20.87 8.99
C ILE A 129 53.92 -19.40 8.81
N THR A 130 55.01 -18.63 8.89
CA THR A 130 55.09 -17.17 8.69
C THR A 130 55.06 -16.87 7.19
N ARG A 131 54.12 -15.98 6.79
CA ARG A 131 54.14 -14.91 5.78
C ARG A 131 54.81 -15.11 4.40
N PRO A 132 54.38 -14.36 3.32
CA PRO A 132 54.49 -12.88 3.30
C PRO A 132 53.27 -12.08 2.81
N ALA A 133 53.37 -10.77 3.10
CA ALA A 133 52.42 -9.72 2.76
C ALA A 133 52.27 -9.55 1.24
N GLY A 134 51.04 -9.35 0.81
CA GLY A 134 50.69 -8.95 -0.55
C GLY A 134 49.40 -8.13 -0.54
N THR A 135 49.58 -6.87 -0.86
CA THR A 135 48.67 -5.90 -1.50
C THR A 135 47.22 -5.83 -1.03
N ALA A 136 46.90 -4.80 -0.31
CA ALA A 136 45.56 -4.37 0.06
C ALA A 136 44.73 -4.08 -1.20
N SER A 137 43.67 -4.85 -1.38
CA SER A 137 42.54 -4.50 -2.25
C SER A 137 41.61 -3.57 -1.50
N PRO A 138 41.11 -2.47 -2.12
CA PRO A 138 40.22 -1.55 -1.40
C PRO A 138 38.91 -2.26 -1.03
N ALA A 139 38.58 -2.17 0.26
CA ALA A 139 37.32 -2.67 0.80
C ALA A 139 36.12 -1.98 0.12
N PRO A 140 35.03 -2.70 -0.19
CA PRO A 140 33.82 -2.08 -0.67
C PRO A 140 33.24 -1.20 0.44
N SER A 141 33.08 0.09 0.12
CA SER A 141 32.47 1.10 0.96
C SER A 141 31.16 0.59 1.56
N SER A 142 31.14 0.35 2.86
CA SER A 142 29.93 -0.01 3.58
C SER A 142 28.96 1.17 3.55
N LYS A 143 27.83 0.99 2.85
CA LYS A 143 26.68 1.90 2.93
C LYS A 143 26.34 2.07 4.42
N PRO A 144 26.17 3.30 4.92
CA PRO A 144 25.87 3.51 6.34
C PRO A 144 24.63 2.75 6.75
N ALA A 145 24.68 2.07 7.89
CA ALA A 145 23.49 1.47 8.51
C ALA A 145 22.43 2.58 8.67
N ALA A 146 21.19 2.25 8.33
CA ALA A 146 20.07 3.18 8.48
C ALA A 146 20.06 3.74 9.91
N ALA A 147 20.10 5.07 10.02
CA ALA A 147 20.04 5.73 11.31
C ALA A 147 18.74 5.35 12.04
N PRO A 148 18.74 5.29 13.40
CA PRO A 148 17.53 5.05 14.18
C PRO A 148 16.44 6.03 13.77
N LEU A 149 15.22 5.53 13.55
CA LEU A 149 14.08 6.37 13.21
C LEU A 149 13.81 7.33 14.38
N PRO A 150 13.75 8.65 14.15
CA PRO A 150 13.43 9.59 15.21
C PRO A 150 12.05 9.29 15.82
N PRO A 151 11.82 9.66 17.10
CA PRO A 151 10.52 9.48 17.73
C PRO A 151 9.42 10.16 16.92
N ALA A 152 8.24 9.55 16.95
CA ALA A 152 7.09 10.05 16.21
C ALA A 152 6.70 11.45 16.69
N GLY A 153 6.62 12.38 15.76
CA GLY A 153 6.03 13.69 16.00
C GLY A 153 4.51 13.61 16.26
N PRO A 154 3.88 14.70 16.71
CA PRO A 154 2.45 14.78 16.84
C PRO A 154 1.73 14.47 15.53
N ALA A 155 0.44 14.11 15.60
CA ALA A 155 -0.37 13.86 14.39
C ALA A 155 -0.30 15.08 13.45
N PRO A 156 -0.31 14.87 12.12
CA PRO A 156 -0.25 15.97 11.17
C PRO A 156 -1.41 16.94 11.39
N THR A 157 -1.10 18.21 11.55
CA THR A 157 -2.11 19.28 11.74
C THR A 157 -2.71 19.76 10.42
N GLY A 158 -2.13 19.35 9.27
CA GLY A 158 -2.63 19.71 7.95
C GLY A 158 -2.00 18.83 6.87
N TRP A 159 -2.78 18.57 5.82
CA TRP A 159 -2.35 17.86 4.63
C TRP A 159 -2.39 18.81 3.44
N GLY A 160 -1.34 18.83 2.62
CA GLY A 160 -1.27 19.53 1.35
C GLY A 160 -1.31 18.56 0.17
N TRP A 161 -1.69 19.06 -1.01
CA TRP A 161 -1.64 18.26 -2.21
C TRP A 161 -0.19 17.91 -2.59
N PRO A 162 0.09 16.64 -2.90
CA PRO A 162 1.45 16.19 -3.23
C PRO A 162 1.90 16.61 -4.63
N SER A 163 0.99 17.05 -5.48
CA SER A 163 1.27 17.58 -6.82
C SER A 163 0.07 18.34 -7.38
N ASN A 164 0.31 19.22 -8.32
CA ASN A 164 -0.73 19.81 -9.15
C ASN A 164 -1.02 18.86 -10.31
N GLY A 165 -2.29 18.66 -10.65
CA GLY A 165 -2.68 17.79 -11.75
C GLY A 165 -4.09 17.24 -11.59
N VAL A 166 -4.56 16.59 -12.64
CA VAL A 166 -5.91 16.00 -12.68
C VAL A 166 -5.89 14.64 -11.99
N LEU A 167 -6.91 14.37 -11.17
CA LEU A 167 -7.12 13.07 -10.57
C LEU A 167 -7.59 12.07 -11.64
N ILE A 168 -6.77 11.06 -11.93
CA ILE A 168 -7.04 10.02 -12.93
C ILE A 168 -7.33 8.66 -12.33
N GLY A 169 -7.02 8.45 -11.05
CA GLY A 169 -7.32 7.22 -10.30
C GLY A 169 -7.81 7.55 -8.90
N LYS A 170 -8.89 6.91 -8.46
CA LYS A 170 -9.48 7.06 -7.13
C LYS A 170 -9.13 5.86 -6.25
N PHE A 171 -9.11 6.10 -4.94
CA PHE A 171 -8.97 5.06 -3.92
C PHE A 171 -10.09 4.01 -4.04
N SER A 172 -9.72 2.74 -3.86
CA SER A 172 -10.67 1.62 -3.83
C SER A 172 -10.50 0.82 -2.54
N SER A 173 -11.58 0.73 -1.77
CA SER A 173 -11.58 0.02 -0.48
C SER A 173 -11.64 -1.51 -0.61
N ASN A 174 -11.95 -2.06 -1.78
CA ASN A 174 -12.09 -3.51 -1.99
C ASN A 174 -10.74 -4.25 -2.19
N GLY A 175 -9.64 -3.60 -1.84
CA GLY A 175 -8.36 -4.25 -1.52
C GLY A 175 -7.46 -4.61 -2.70
N SER A 176 -7.91 -4.58 -3.95
CA SER A 176 -7.12 -5.10 -5.06
C SER A 176 -6.74 -4.07 -6.13
N LEU A 177 -7.42 -2.93 -6.23
CA LEU A 177 -7.25 -2.06 -7.38
C LEU A 177 -6.36 -0.85 -7.13
N ASN A 178 -6.76 0.09 -6.27
CA ASN A 178 -5.96 1.28 -6.02
C ASN A 178 -5.92 1.61 -4.53
N LYS A 179 -4.74 1.52 -3.93
CA LYS A 179 -4.51 1.77 -2.49
C LYS A 179 -4.38 3.26 -2.15
N GLY A 180 -4.49 4.12 -3.15
CA GLY A 180 -4.35 5.55 -3.03
C GLY A 180 -5.11 6.29 -4.11
N ILE A 181 -4.55 7.40 -4.56
CA ILE A 181 -5.03 8.16 -5.73
C ILE A 181 -3.90 8.31 -6.75
N ASP A 182 -4.29 8.39 -8.02
CA ASP A 182 -3.34 8.68 -9.10
C ASP A 182 -3.59 10.10 -9.63
N ILE A 183 -2.53 10.88 -9.73
CA ILE A 183 -2.56 12.28 -10.20
C ILE A 183 -1.74 12.35 -11.49
N ALA A 184 -2.36 12.76 -12.60
CA ALA A 184 -1.65 13.00 -13.85
C ALA A 184 -0.76 14.24 -13.75
N GLY A 185 0.33 14.24 -14.49
CA GLY A 185 1.22 15.38 -14.59
C GLY A 185 2.30 15.18 -15.64
N ASP A 186 3.27 16.07 -15.67
CA ASP A 186 4.35 16.06 -16.64
C ASP A 186 5.58 15.32 -16.10
N LEU A 187 6.38 14.76 -17.02
CA LEU A 187 7.65 14.12 -16.67
C LEU A 187 8.59 15.14 -16.00
N GLY A 188 8.97 14.88 -14.77
CA GLY A 188 9.82 15.78 -13.99
C GLY A 188 9.07 16.84 -13.18
N GLN A 189 7.75 16.86 -13.22
CA GLN A 189 6.95 17.72 -12.36
C GLN A 189 7.28 17.49 -10.88
N PRO A 190 7.39 18.55 -10.07
CA PRO A 190 7.69 18.42 -8.64
C PRO A 190 6.64 17.57 -7.91
N VAL A 191 7.13 16.64 -7.09
CA VAL A 191 6.35 15.89 -6.12
C VAL A 191 6.67 16.47 -4.73
N LEU A 192 5.63 16.86 -4.00
CA LEU A 192 5.74 17.60 -2.75
C LEU A 192 5.38 16.72 -1.55
N ALA A 193 6.04 16.91 -0.43
CA ALA A 193 5.62 16.31 0.82
C ALA A 193 4.23 16.83 1.23
N ALA A 194 3.28 15.94 1.41
CA ALA A 194 1.90 16.29 1.75
C ALA A 194 1.73 16.73 3.20
N SER A 195 2.69 16.45 4.07
CA SER A 195 2.75 16.94 5.46
C SER A 195 4.18 16.84 5.97
N ASP A 196 4.45 17.50 7.12
CA ASP A 196 5.73 17.39 7.82
C ASP A 196 6.02 15.94 8.23
N GLY A 197 7.29 15.54 8.22
CA GLY A 197 7.64 14.18 8.64
C GLY A 197 9.09 13.78 8.39
N THR A 198 9.34 12.50 8.53
CA THR A 198 10.66 11.89 8.30
C THR A 198 10.57 10.86 7.19
N VAL A 199 11.47 10.89 6.25
CA VAL A 199 11.58 9.88 5.18
C VAL A 199 12.03 8.56 5.80
N VAL A 200 11.19 7.53 5.69
CA VAL A 200 11.46 6.19 6.23
C VAL A 200 11.78 5.17 5.16
N TYR A 201 11.59 5.55 3.90
CA TYR A 201 11.98 4.76 2.74
C TYR A 201 12.20 5.66 1.53
N ALA A 202 13.28 5.41 0.77
CA ALA A 202 13.57 6.06 -0.51
C ALA A 202 14.27 5.06 -1.44
N GLY A 203 13.58 4.56 -2.49
CA GLY A 203 14.14 3.58 -3.41
C GLY A 203 13.08 2.82 -4.22
N SER A 204 13.54 1.83 -5.03
CA SER A 204 12.71 1.05 -5.97
C SER A 204 12.47 -0.40 -5.56
N GLY A 205 12.85 -0.81 -4.36
CA GLY A 205 12.74 -2.20 -3.88
C GLY A 205 11.32 -2.70 -3.63
N LEU A 206 10.31 -1.83 -3.61
CA LEU A 206 8.91 -2.18 -3.42
C LEU A 206 8.21 -2.36 -4.77
N ARG A 207 7.97 -3.65 -5.13
CA ARG A 207 7.35 -4.01 -6.41
C ARG A 207 6.02 -3.30 -6.62
N GLY A 208 5.82 -2.74 -7.81
CA GLY A 208 4.59 -2.07 -8.23
C GLY A 208 4.56 -0.56 -7.95
N TYR A 209 5.55 -0.02 -7.23
CA TYR A 209 5.62 1.41 -6.92
C TYR A 209 6.67 2.18 -7.74
N GLY A 210 7.58 1.48 -8.44
CA GLY A 210 8.72 2.13 -9.08
C GLY A 210 9.63 2.82 -8.05
N GLU A 211 10.16 3.99 -8.39
CA GLU A 211 10.88 4.84 -7.46
C GLU A 211 9.90 5.46 -6.46
N LEU A 212 10.09 5.13 -5.18
CA LEU A 212 9.13 5.40 -4.11
C LEU A 212 9.77 6.17 -2.96
N VAL A 213 9.09 7.19 -2.48
CA VAL A 213 9.34 7.82 -1.17
C VAL A 213 8.22 7.45 -0.23
N ILE A 214 8.57 7.12 1.04
CA ILE A 214 7.59 6.99 2.13
C ILE A 214 8.01 7.94 3.25
N ILE A 215 7.05 8.75 3.70
CA ILE A 215 7.23 9.71 4.78
C ILE A 215 6.39 9.27 5.99
N LYS A 216 7.02 9.16 7.15
CA LYS A 216 6.36 8.97 8.43
C LYS A 216 6.05 10.33 9.05
N HIS A 217 4.76 10.61 9.24
CA HIS A 217 4.27 11.85 9.84
C HIS A 217 4.04 11.72 11.34
N SER A 218 3.58 10.54 11.77
CA SER A 218 3.37 10.19 13.17
C SER A 218 3.47 8.66 13.35
N ASP A 219 3.19 8.17 14.54
CA ASP A 219 3.08 6.73 14.78
C ASP A 219 1.84 6.11 14.09
N THR A 220 0.89 6.95 13.72
CA THR A 220 -0.37 6.53 13.12
C THR A 220 -0.39 6.69 11.61
N TYR A 221 0.26 7.74 11.06
CA TYR A 221 0.13 8.13 9.66
C TYR A 221 1.45 8.10 8.91
N VAL A 222 1.36 7.55 7.70
CA VAL A 222 2.43 7.64 6.70
C VAL A 222 1.83 8.01 5.35
N SER A 223 2.63 8.65 4.49
CA SER A 223 2.30 8.85 3.08
C SER A 223 3.32 8.18 2.17
N ALA A 224 2.90 7.82 0.97
CA ALA A 224 3.74 7.18 -0.03
C ALA A 224 3.56 7.86 -1.40
N TYR A 225 4.67 8.00 -2.12
CA TYR A 225 4.78 8.75 -3.38
C TYR A 225 5.50 7.87 -4.41
N GLY A 226 4.75 7.21 -5.30
CA GLY A 226 5.25 6.24 -6.27
C GLY A 226 5.35 6.78 -7.70
N HIS A 227 6.01 5.99 -8.54
CA HIS A 227 6.25 6.19 -9.97
C HIS A 227 7.17 7.37 -10.31
N ASN A 228 7.99 7.82 -9.33
CA ASN A 228 8.90 8.92 -9.56
C ASN A 228 9.98 8.54 -10.59
N ARG A 229 10.53 9.52 -11.30
CA ARG A 229 11.71 9.35 -12.13
C ARG A 229 13.01 9.53 -11.35
N ARG A 230 12.98 10.39 -10.32
CA ARG A 230 14.13 10.74 -9.49
C ARG A 230 13.69 11.08 -8.07
N LEU A 231 14.38 10.55 -7.07
CA LEU A 231 14.20 10.89 -5.68
C LEU A 231 15.18 12.01 -5.29
N LEU A 232 14.69 13.02 -4.57
CA LEU A 232 15.46 14.19 -4.14
C LEU A 232 15.76 14.17 -2.64
N VAL A 233 15.25 13.17 -1.94
CA VAL A 233 15.44 12.96 -0.50
C VAL A 233 15.99 11.56 -0.22
N ARG A 234 16.50 11.35 1.00
CA ARG A 234 17.06 10.09 1.47
C ARG A 234 16.40 9.64 2.78
N GLU A 235 16.51 8.38 3.10
CA GLU A 235 16.06 7.82 4.38
C GLU A 235 16.69 8.57 5.57
N GLY A 236 15.90 8.81 6.61
CA GLY A 236 16.27 9.59 7.80
C GLY A 236 16.12 11.10 7.65
N GLN A 237 15.89 11.62 6.45
CA GLN A 237 15.76 13.06 6.21
C GLN A 237 14.41 13.58 6.75
N GLN A 238 14.45 14.71 7.47
CA GLN A 238 13.27 15.49 7.84
C GLN A 238 12.79 16.31 6.66
N VAL A 239 11.49 16.36 6.43
CA VAL A 239 10.86 17.15 5.37
C VAL A 239 9.69 17.96 5.92
N LYS A 240 9.40 19.08 5.25
CA LYS A 240 8.28 19.97 5.56
C LYS A 240 7.19 19.83 4.51
N VAL A 241 5.95 20.11 4.90
CA VAL A 241 4.83 20.20 3.96
C VAL A 241 5.17 21.16 2.80
N GLY A 242 4.87 20.76 1.56
CA GLY A 242 5.20 21.53 0.36
C GLY A 242 6.65 21.46 -0.09
N GLN A 243 7.55 20.80 0.66
CA GLN A 243 8.91 20.57 0.21
C GLN A 243 8.95 19.59 -0.96
N THR A 244 9.72 19.91 -2.01
CA THR A 244 9.96 18.99 -3.13
C THR A 244 10.78 17.79 -2.66
N ILE A 245 10.26 16.58 -2.85
CA ILE A 245 10.85 15.32 -2.40
C ILE A 245 11.24 14.40 -3.53
N ALA A 246 10.62 14.56 -4.71
CA ALA A 246 10.88 13.76 -5.89
C ALA A 246 10.44 14.50 -7.14
N GLU A 247 10.72 13.91 -8.31
CA GLU A 247 10.22 14.32 -9.60
C GLU A 247 9.32 13.24 -10.16
N MET A 248 8.13 13.63 -10.64
CA MET A 248 7.16 12.73 -11.24
C MET A 248 7.73 11.99 -12.45
N GLY A 249 7.37 10.72 -12.59
CA GLY A 249 7.82 9.88 -13.68
C GLY A 249 6.80 8.82 -14.06
N SER A 250 7.32 7.73 -14.63
CA SER A 250 6.55 6.56 -15.04
C SER A 250 7.22 5.25 -14.64
N THR A 251 8.07 5.27 -13.61
CA THR A 251 8.75 4.04 -13.17
C THR A 251 7.73 3.04 -12.61
N GLY A 252 7.76 1.80 -13.09
CA GLY A 252 6.85 0.74 -12.66
C GLY A 252 5.39 0.91 -13.06
N THR A 253 5.07 1.80 -14.02
CA THR A 253 3.73 2.04 -14.56
C THR A 253 3.78 2.36 -16.06
N ASP A 254 2.62 2.47 -16.71
CA ASP A 254 2.43 2.65 -18.15
C ASP A 254 2.46 4.11 -18.63
N ARG A 255 2.35 5.08 -17.69
CA ARG A 255 2.28 6.52 -18.02
C ARG A 255 2.85 7.39 -16.91
N VAL A 256 3.13 8.65 -17.25
CA VAL A 256 3.56 9.65 -16.27
C VAL A 256 2.40 9.95 -15.32
N LYS A 257 2.59 9.68 -14.04
CA LYS A 257 1.64 9.96 -12.95
C LYS A 257 2.34 9.90 -11.60
N LEU A 258 1.75 10.53 -10.60
CA LEU A 258 2.04 10.29 -9.20
C LEU A 258 1.00 9.31 -8.64
N HIS A 259 1.45 8.18 -8.08
CA HIS A 259 0.64 7.36 -7.18
C HIS A 259 0.85 7.83 -5.75
N PHE A 260 -0.22 8.29 -5.10
CA PHE A 260 -0.17 8.84 -3.75
C PHE A 260 -1.06 8.06 -2.79
N GLU A 261 -0.48 7.58 -1.69
CA GLU A 261 -1.20 6.89 -0.63
C GLU A 261 -1.09 7.64 0.70
N ILE A 262 -2.16 7.58 1.50
CA ILE A 262 -2.12 7.81 2.94
C ILE A 262 -2.45 6.49 3.63
N ARG A 263 -1.68 6.13 4.64
CA ARG A 263 -1.95 4.96 5.46
C ARG A 263 -2.07 5.33 6.92
N ARG A 264 -3.07 4.73 7.56
CA ARG A 264 -3.29 4.82 8.99
C ARG A 264 -3.01 3.46 9.63
N GLN A 265 -2.02 3.39 10.54
CA GLN A 265 -1.57 2.12 11.17
C GLN A 265 -1.30 1.01 10.13
N GLY A 266 -0.53 1.34 9.09
CA GLY A 266 -0.17 0.43 7.99
C GLY A 266 -1.24 0.22 6.93
N LYS A 267 -2.50 0.61 7.17
CA LYS A 267 -3.63 0.36 6.26
C LYS A 267 -3.91 1.54 5.37
N PRO A 268 -4.08 1.32 4.05
CA PRO A 268 -4.48 2.37 3.12
C PRO A 268 -5.84 2.98 3.50
N VAL A 269 -5.92 4.29 3.43
CA VAL A 269 -7.16 5.08 3.60
C VAL A 269 -7.32 6.00 2.41
N ASP A 270 -8.56 6.45 2.14
CA ASP A 270 -8.82 7.35 1.02
C ASP A 270 -8.15 8.71 1.26
N PRO A 271 -7.14 9.10 0.44
CA PRO A 271 -6.43 10.35 0.61
C PRO A 271 -7.31 11.59 0.49
N LEU A 272 -8.41 11.51 -0.27
CA LEU A 272 -9.32 12.63 -0.46
C LEU A 272 -10.06 13.05 0.81
N GLN A 273 -10.06 12.21 1.86
CA GLN A 273 -10.62 12.56 3.17
C GLN A 273 -9.68 13.46 3.99
N PHE A 274 -8.42 13.56 3.60
CA PHE A 274 -7.37 14.31 4.32
C PHE A 274 -6.92 15.55 3.55
N LEU A 275 -6.92 15.49 2.23
CA LEU A 275 -6.47 16.58 1.37
C LEU A 275 -7.48 17.73 1.33
N PRO A 276 -7.01 18.99 1.20
CA PRO A 276 -7.90 20.14 1.00
C PRO A 276 -8.80 19.95 -0.21
N ARG A 277 -10.01 20.48 -0.15
CA ARG A 277 -10.91 20.49 -1.33
C ARG A 277 -10.30 21.32 -2.46
N ARG A 278 -10.36 20.79 -3.66
CA ARG A 278 -10.04 21.49 -4.91
C ARG A 278 -11.32 21.78 -5.67
#